data_6cd5289573b6ac55a5d48754e6916f25
#
_entry.id   6cd5289573b6ac55a5d48754e6916f25
#
_cell.length_a   1.000
_cell.length_b   1.000
_cell.length_c   1.000
_cell.angle_alpha   90.00
_cell.angle_beta   90.00
_cell.angle_gamma   90.00
#
_symmetry.space_group_name_H-M   'P 1'
#
loop_
_entity.id
_entity.type
_entity.pdbx_description
1 polymer ?
#
loop_
_entity_poly.entity_id
_entity_poly.type
_entity_poly.pdbx_seq_one_letter_code
_entity_poly.pdbx_strand_id
1 'polypeptide(L)'
;MANKLVEEREWLLADLREIQSTYSGTDEREERLRELDERLNAEADAVQDLIAENARVAQNQDDYNRRYDEMVSRFETTKAERDALAAEIRQRGIRRREFERFITTLETLPDEVTDFSEDLWGSLVEYLTVYAKDDLRFMLPCEVEITA
;
A
#
# COMPACT_ATOMS: atom_id res chain seq x y z
N MET A 1 -5.67 6.30 -29.77
CA MET A 1 -5.63 5.95 -28.33
C MET A 1 -6.45 6.93 -27.49
N ALA A 2 -6.14 8.26 -27.42
CA ALA A 2 -6.88 9.19 -26.56
C ALA A 2 -8.41 9.23 -26.82
N ASN A 3 -8.85 9.26 -28.08
CA ASN A 3 -10.28 9.21 -28.39
C ASN A 3 -10.95 7.87 -28.06
N LYS A 4 -10.20 6.74 -28.12
CA LYS A 4 -10.69 5.44 -27.64
C LYS A 4 -10.90 5.46 -26.11
N LEU A 5 -10.00 6.11 -25.34
CA LEU A 5 -10.21 6.32 -23.92
C LEU A 5 -11.44 7.17 -23.62
N VAL A 6 -11.74 8.17 -24.46
CA VAL A 6 -12.96 8.98 -24.33
C VAL A 6 -14.21 8.12 -24.59
N GLU A 7 -14.19 7.27 -25.63
CA GLU A 7 -15.32 6.36 -25.94
C GLU A 7 -15.58 5.33 -24.84
N GLU A 8 -14.52 4.82 -24.21
CA GLU A 8 -14.60 3.80 -23.15
C GLU A 8 -14.62 4.39 -21.74
N ARG A 9 -14.59 5.73 -21.60
CA ARG A 9 -14.41 6.46 -20.34
C ARG A 9 -15.34 6.01 -19.23
N GLU A 10 -16.64 5.93 -19.51
CA GLU A 10 -17.64 5.61 -18.48
C GLU A 10 -17.45 4.18 -17.92
N TRP A 11 -17.17 3.25 -18.80
CA TRP A 11 -16.86 1.88 -18.40
C TRP A 11 -15.58 1.79 -17.58
N LEU A 12 -14.50 2.43 -18.05
CA LEU A 12 -13.23 2.50 -17.34
C LEU A 12 -13.38 3.13 -15.96
N LEU A 13 -14.12 4.23 -15.85
CA LEU A 13 -14.38 4.89 -14.57
C LEU A 13 -15.14 4.00 -13.60
N ALA A 14 -16.12 3.23 -14.07
CA ALA A 14 -16.84 2.29 -13.23
C ALA A 14 -15.94 1.18 -12.70
N ASP A 15 -15.13 0.56 -13.57
CA ASP A 15 -14.19 -0.50 -13.22
C ASP A 15 -13.09 0.00 -12.26
N LEU A 16 -12.48 1.13 -12.57
CA LEU A 16 -11.46 1.76 -11.71
C LEU A 16 -11.98 2.12 -10.32
N ARG A 17 -13.20 2.61 -10.21
CA ARG A 17 -13.83 2.92 -8.92
C ARG A 17 -14.13 1.66 -8.12
N GLU A 18 -14.56 0.58 -8.78
CA GLU A 18 -14.75 -0.71 -8.12
C GLU A 18 -13.42 -1.23 -7.56
N ILE A 19 -12.36 -1.24 -8.37
CA ILE A 19 -11.02 -1.64 -7.93
C ILE A 19 -10.52 -0.72 -6.81
N GLN A 20 -10.65 0.61 -6.95
CA GLN A 20 -10.26 1.57 -5.91
C GLN A 20 -10.96 1.29 -4.58
N SER A 21 -12.22 0.88 -4.61
CA SER A 21 -12.99 0.55 -3.41
C SER A 21 -12.36 -0.60 -2.62
N THR A 22 -11.65 -1.51 -3.27
CA THR A 22 -10.94 -2.62 -2.61
C THR A 22 -9.77 -2.14 -1.76
N TYR A 23 -9.20 -0.97 -2.07
CA TYR A 23 -8.14 -0.32 -1.28
C TYR A 23 -8.69 0.62 -0.19
N SER A 24 -10.01 0.83 -0.15
CA SER A 24 -10.72 1.47 0.96
C SER A 24 -10.91 0.44 2.11
N GLY A 25 -11.33 0.86 3.28
CA GLY A 25 -11.49 -0.06 4.42
C GLY A 25 -10.16 -0.36 5.11
N THR A 26 -9.40 0.70 5.39
CA THR A 26 -8.19 0.64 6.20
C THR A 26 -8.48 0.60 7.70
N ASP A 27 -9.71 0.90 8.11
CA ASP A 27 -10.11 1.07 9.51
C ASP A 27 -9.77 -0.14 10.38
N GLU A 28 -10.06 -1.35 9.92
CA GLU A 28 -9.72 -2.58 10.65
C GLU A 28 -8.20 -2.80 10.74
N ARG A 29 -7.46 -2.44 9.69
CA ARG A 29 -6.00 -2.54 9.67
C ARG A 29 -5.35 -1.49 10.56
N GLU A 30 -5.88 -0.29 10.58
CA GLU A 30 -5.42 0.79 11.45
C GLU A 30 -5.73 0.49 12.91
N GLU A 31 -6.88 -0.11 13.21
CA GLU A 31 -7.19 -0.61 14.54
C GLU A 31 -6.20 -1.71 14.96
N ARG A 32 -5.95 -2.68 14.08
CA ARG A 32 -4.98 -3.73 14.35
C ARG A 32 -3.56 -3.20 14.54
N LEU A 33 -3.18 -2.16 13.80
CA LEU A 33 -1.90 -1.49 13.97
C LEU A 33 -1.79 -0.84 15.35
N ARG A 34 -2.84 -0.18 15.82
CA ARG A 34 -2.90 0.39 17.18
C ARG A 34 -2.77 -0.68 18.26
N GLU A 35 -3.47 -1.81 18.12
CA GLU A 35 -3.33 -2.95 19.05
C GLU A 35 -1.89 -3.48 19.10
N LEU A 36 -1.22 -3.57 17.95
CA LEU A 36 0.18 -3.99 17.88
C LEU A 36 1.13 -2.97 18.51
N ASP A 37 0.90 -1.68 18.33
CA ASP A 37 1.67 -0.61 18.98
C ASP A 37 1.51 -0.66 20.51
N GLU A 38 0.29 -0.84 21.02
CA GLU A 38 0.03 -0.99 22.45
C GLU A 38 0.71 -2.24 23.03
N ARG A 39 0.64 -3.34 22.29
CA ARG A 39 1.30 -4.59 22.69
C ARG A 39 2.83 -4.45 22.70
N LEU A 40 3.42 -3.79 21.70
CA LEU A 40 4.86 -3.51 21.67
C LEU A 40 5.32 -2.69 22.88
N ASN A 41 4.56 -1.66 23.24
CA ASN A 41 4.87 -0.84 24.40
C ASN A 41 4.83 -1.68 25.69
N ALA A 42 3.80 -2.51 25.88
CA ALA A 42 3.69 -3.40 27.02
C ALA A 42 4.82 -4.44 27.09
N GLU A 43 5.21 -5.02 25.94
CA GLU A 43 6.32 -5.97 25.87
C GLU A 43 7.68 -5.29 26.14
N ALA A 44 7.88 -4.07 25.68
CA ALA A 44 9.08 -3.28 26.00
C ALA A 44 9.18 -2.94 27.48
N ASP A 45 8.08 -2.51 28.08
CA ASP A 45 8.01 -2.23 29.53
C ASP A 45 8.31 -3.50 30.35
N ALA A 46 7.75 -4.65 29.96
CA ALA A 46 8.02 -5.92 30.63
C ALA A 46 9.49 -6.35 30.58
N VAL A 47 10.18 -6.10 29.45
CA VAL A 47 11.62 -6.35 29.35
C VAL A 47 12.40 -5.43 30.30
N GLN A 48 12.05 -4.16 30.36
CA GLN A 48 12.68 -3.19 31.25
C GLN A 48 12.46 -3.53 32.73
N ASP A 49 11.27 -3.95 33.10
CA ASP A 49 10.94 -4.38 34.44
C ASP A 49 11.77 -5.62 34.84
N LEU A 50 11.92 -6.60 33.96
CA LEU A 50 12.76 -7.77 34.20
C LEU A 50 14.24 -7.38 34.41
N ILE A 51 14.76 -6.45 33.62
CA ILE A 51 16.13 -5.93 33.79
C ILE A 51 16.27 -5.24 35.16
N ALA A 52 15.31 -4.38 35.52
CA ALA A 52 15.30 -3.66 36.77
C ALA A 52 15.18 -4.59 37.99
N GLU A 53 14.38 -5.66 37.89
CA GLU A 53 14.26 -6.68 38.90
C GLU A 53 15.60 -7.40 39.11
N ASN A 54 16.25 -7.83 38.02
CA ASN A 54 17.54 -8.53 38.09
C ASN A 54 18.65 -7.66 38.71
N ALA A 55 18.57 -6.35 38.54
CA ALA A 55 19.53 -5.41 39.14
C ALA A 55 19.34 -5.24 40.67
N ARG A 56 18.16 -5.52 41.21
CA ARG A 56 17.84 -5.31 42.61
C ARG A 56 17.82 -6.57 43.45
N VAL A 57 17.53 -7.71 42.87
CA VAL A 57 17.35 -8.98 43.56
C VAL A 57 18.27 -10.01 42.92
N ALA A 58 19.04 -10.75 43.79
CA ALA A 58 19.85 -11.87 43.29
C ALA A 58 18.93 -12.97 42.71
N GLN A 59 19.08 -13.23 41.41
CA GLN A 59 18.34 -14.25 40.69
C GLN A 59 19.26 -15.35 40.15
N ASN A 60 18.65 -16.49 39.82
CA ASN A 60 19.34 -17.48 39.01
C ASN A 60 19.56 -16.89 37.60
N GLN A 61 20.81 -16.76 37.17
CA GLN A 61 21.14 -16.13 35.91
C GLN A 61 20.69 -16.93 34.69
N ASP A 62 20.64 -18.26 34.77
CA ASP A 62 20.14 -19.09 33.65
C ASP A 62 18.62 -18.89 33.45
N ASP A 63 17.85 -18.79 34.54
CA ASP A 63 16.43 -18.50 34.49
C ASP A 63 16.16 -17.07 34.01
N TYR A 64 16.96 -16.10 34.44
CA TYR A 64 16.88 -14.73 33.97
C TYR A 64 17.14 -14.65 32.46
N ASN A 65 18.25 -15.25 31.97
CA ASN A 65 18.61 -15.21 30.56
C ASN A 65 17.52 -15.85 29.69
N ARG A 66 16.98 -17.00 30.11
CA ARG A 66 15.88 -17.64 29.39
C ARG A 66 14.64 -16.75 29.30
N ARG A 67 14.22 -16.14 30.41
CA ARG A 67 13.07 -15.22 30.44
C ARG A 67 13.31 -14.00 29.58
N TYR A 68 14.50 -13.45 29.63
CA TYR A 68 14.90 -12.29 28.82
C TYR A 68 14.85 -12.63 27.33
N ASP A 69 15.45 -13.74 26.91
CA ASP A 69 15.45 -14.16 25.51
C ASP A 69 14.03 -14.44 24.99
N GLU A 70 13.17 -15.06 25.81
CA GLU A 70 11.75 -15.28 25.47
C GLU A 70 10.98 -13.96 25.29
N MET A 71 11.21 -12.98 26.17
CA MET A 71 10.54 -11.69 26.09
C MET A 71 11.01 -10.87 24.89
N VAL A 72 12.32 -10.84 24.64
CA VAL A 72 12.90 -10.16 23.47
C VAL A 72 12.41 -10.80 22.17
N SER A 73 12.35 -12.14 22.11
CA SER A 73 11.83 -12.85 20.93
C SER A 73 10.36 -12.52 20.65
N ARG A 74 9.52 -12.37 21.70
CA ARG A 74 8.13 -11.90 21.52
C ARG A 74 8.06 -10.50 20.99
N PHE A 75 8.83 -9.58 21.58
CA PHE A 75 8.90 -8.20 21.14
C PHE A 75 9.32 -8.08 19.67
N GLU A 76 10.37 -8.83 19.27
CA GLU A 76 10.82 -8.83 17.88
C GLU A 76 9.77 -9.37 16.91
N THR A 77 9.04 -10.44 17.32
CA THR A 77 7.94 -10.99 16.52
C THR A 77 6.81 -9.99 16.36
N THR A 78 6.34 -9.37 17.46
CA THR A 78 5.29 -8.35 17.43
C THR A 78 5.72 -7.14 16.60
N LYS A 79 6.99 -6.73 16.72
CA LYS A 79 7.55 -5.63 15.93
C LYS A 79 7.54 -5.95 14.43
N ALA A 80 7.92 -7.16 14.03
CA ALA A 80 7.90 -7.59 12.64
C ALA A 80 6.47 -7.60 12.08
N GLU A 81 5.48 -8.09 12.83
CA GLU A 81 4.06 -8.03 12.45
C GLU A 81 3.57 -6.60 12.27
N ARG A 82 3.90 -5.75 13.21
CA ARG A 82 3.55 -4.32 13.19
C ARG A 82 4.15 -3.60 11.98
N ASP A 83 5.44 -3.82 11.72
CA ASP A 83 6.15 -3.16 10.63
C ASP A 83 5.63 -3.63 9.26
N ALA A 84 5.30 -4.92 9.12
CA ALA A 84 4.68 -5.49 7.92
C ALA A 84 3.29 -4.87 7.67
N LEU A 85 2.45 -4.79 8.71
CA LEU A 85 1.10 -4.20 8.59
C LEU A 85 1.17 -2.70 8.26
N ALA A 86 2.10 -1.95 8.89
CA ALA A 86 2.32 -0.55 8.58
C ALA A 86 2.77 -0.34 7.13
N ALA A 87 3.61 -1.22 6.61
CA ALA A 87 4.04 -1.20 5.21
C ALA A 87 2.86 -1.50 4.27
N GLU A 88 2.02 -2.50 4.59
CA GLU A 88 0.81 -2.81 3.82
C GLU A 88 -0.15 -1.61 3.75
N ILE A 89 -0.48 -1.01 4.90
CA ILE A 89 -1.36 0.17 4.97
C ILE A 89 -0.81 1.30 4.09
N ARG A 90 0.49 1.55 4.15
CA ARG A 90 1.15 2.58 3.35
C ARG A 90 1.06 2.29 1.85
N GLN A 91 1.31 1.05 1.41
CA GLN A 91 1.21 0.64 0.02
C GLN A 91 -0.23 0.76 -0.50
N ARG A 92 -1.21 0.34 0.29
CA ARG A 92 -2.64 0.52 -0.06
C ARG A 92 -3.00 2.00 -0.23
N GLY A 93 -2.50 2.86 0.65
CA GLY A 93 -2.70 4.31 0.55
C GLY A 93 -2.06 4.92 -0.70
N ILE A 94 -0.89 4.44 -1.12
CA ILE A 94 -0.24 4.86 -2.37
C ILE A 94 -1.09 4.45 -3.57
N ARG A 95 -1.49 3.17 -3.65
CA ARG A 95 -2.34 2.66 -4.73
C ARG A 95 -3.66 3.42 -4.84
N ARG A 96 -4.34 3.65 -3.70
CA ARG A 96 -5.58 4.42 -3.70
C ARG A 96 -5.42 5.80 -4.33
N ARG A 97 -4.32 6.51 -4.01
CA ARG A 97 -4.03 7.83 -4.59
C ARG A 97 -3.68 7.77 -6.07
N GLU A 98 -3.05 6.70 -6.53
CA GLU A 98 -2.78 6.48 -7.96
C GLU A 98 -4.09 6.33 -8.73
N PHE A 99 -5.02 5.49 -8.25
CA PHE A 99 -6.36 5.35 -8.81
C PHE A 99 -7.12 6.68 -8.82
N GLU A 100 -7.10 7.41 -7.72
CA GLU A 100 -7.78 8.71 -7.59
C GLU A 100 -7.28 9.72 -8.62
N ARG A 101 -5.96 9.82 -8.79
CA ARG A 101 -5.35 10.70 -9.81
C ARG A 101 -5.76 10.30 -11.22
N PHE A 102 -5.70 9.02 -11.53
CA PHE A 102 -6.04 8.54 -12.86
C PHE A 102 -7.53 8.70 -13.16
N ILE A 103 -8.41 8.41 -12.21
CA ILE A 103 -9.86 8.67 -12.30
C ILE A 103 -10.10 10.15 -12.59
N THR A 104 -9.48 11.05 -11.82
CA THR A 104 -9.60 12.50 -12.03
C THR A 104 -9.12 12.91 -13.43
N THR A 105 -8.03 12.34 -13.91
CA THR A 105 -7.52 12.61 -15.27
C THR A 105 -8.54 12.18 -16.32
N LEU A 106 -9.13 10.98 -16.19
CA LEU A 106 -10.17 10.50 -17.11
C LEU A 106 -11.44 11.35 -17.08
N GLU A 107 -11.87 11.78 -15.89
CA GLU A 107 -13.05 12.65 -15.71
C GLU A 107 -12.88 14.02 -16.37
N THR A 108 -11.64 14.54 -16.37
CA THR A 108 -11.31 15.87 -16.93
C THR A 108 -10.93 15.85 -18.40
N LEU A 109 -10.85 14.66 -19.03
CA LEU A 109 -10.61 14.55 -20.47
C LEU A 109 -11.73 15.25 -21.27
N PRO A 110 -11.39 16.05 -22.29
CA PRO A 110 -12.38 16.59 -23.22
C PRO A 110 -13.05 15.44 -24.01
N ASP A 111 -14.25 15.71 -24.53
CA ASP A 111 -15.00 14.71 -25.31
C ASP A 111 -14.32 14.34 -26.65
N GLU A 112 -13.42 15.19 -27.13
CA GLU A 112 -12.58 14.92 -28.29
C GLU A 112 -11.18 15.48 -28.06
N VAL A 113 -10.17 14.63 -28.27
CA VAL A 113 -8.76 15.02 -28.20
C VAL A 113 -8.24 15.24 -29.60
N THR A 114 -8.12 16.52 -29.99
CA THR A 114 -7.71 16.95 -31.35
C THR A 114 -6.22 17.15 -31.48
N ASP A 115 -5.55 17.54 -30.40
CA ASP A 115 -4.13 17.86 -30.38
C ASP A 115 -3.35 16.94 -29.45
N PHE A 116 -2.13 16.59 -29.89
CA PHE A 116 -1.18 15.88 -29.04
C PHE A 116 -0.59 16.84 -28.01
N SER A 117 -0.60 16.41 -26.74
CA SER A 117 0.05 17.09 -25.63
C SER A 117 0.92 16.10 -24.88
N GLU A 118 2.19 16.43 -24.67
CA GLU A 118 3.12 15.60 -23.90
C GLU A 118 2.64 15.41 -22.45
N ASP A 119 2.08 16.47 -21.84
CA ASP A 119 1.54 16.43 -20.49
C ASP A 119 0.33 15.48 -20.40
N LEU A 120 -0.57 15.56 -21.39
CA LEU A 120 -1.72 14.67 -21.47
C LEU A 120 -1.28 13.22 -21.69
N TRP A 121 -0.33 13.00 -22.60
CA TRP A 121 0.23 11.69 -22.86
C TRP A 121 0.86 11.09 -21.59
N GLY A 122 1.73 11.84 -20.92
CA GLY A 122 2.40 11.41 -19.68
C GLY A 122 1.45 11.16 -18.52
N SER A 123 0.24 11.77 -18.54
CA SER A 123 -0.79 11.51 -17.51
C SER A 123 -1.65 10.27 -17.80
N LEU A 124 -1.72 9.84 -19.08
CA LEU A 124 -2.58 8.76 -19.54
C LEU A 124 -1.84 7.44 -19.81
N VAL A 125 -0.54 7.48 -20.10
CA VAL A 125 0.22 6.31 -20.55
C VAL A 125 1.49 6.15 -19.73
N GLU A 126 1.67 5.00 -19.13
CA GLU A 126 2.94 4.63 -18.47
C GLU A 126 3.97 4.17 -19.50
N TYR A 127 3.55 3.25 -20.39
CA TYR A 127 4.38 2.78 -21.50
C TYR A 127 3.56 2.20 -22.63
N LEU A 128 4.18 2.13 -23.80
CA LEU A 128 3.64 1.52 -25.00
C LEU A 128 4.48 0.28 -25.37
N THR A 129 3.81 -0.83 -25.63
CA THR A 129 4.44 -2.04 -26.17
C THR A 129 3.96 -2.27 -27.58
N VAL A 130 4.90 -2.49 -28.49
CA VAL A 130 4.65 -2.81 -29.90
C VAL A 130 4.89 -4.30 -30.11
N TYR A 131 3.84 -5.07 -30.29
CA TYR A 131 3.92 -6.50 -30.59
C TYR A 131 3.96 -6.78 -32.09
N ALA A 132 3.21 -6.00 -32.88
CA ALA A 132 3.19 -6.07 -34.33
C ALA A 132 2.80 -4.67 -34.89
N LYS A 133 2.80 -4.55 -36.23
CA LYS A 133 2.45 -3.29 -36.90
C LYS A 133 1.05 -2.78 -36.53
N ASP A 134 0.13 -3.72 -36.26
CA ASP A 134 -1.26 -3.45 -35.97
C ASP A 134 -1.65 -3.95 -34.55
N ASP A 135 -0.67 -4.25 -33.68
CA ASP A 135 -0.87 -4.64 -32.28
C ASP A 135 -0.02 -3.73 -31.38
N LEU A 136 -0.62 -2.59 -31.04
CA LEU A 136 -0.05 -1.61 -30.13
C LEU A 136 -0.83 -1.69 -28.81
N ARG A 137 -0.11 -1.92 -27.71
CA ARG A 137 -0.71 -1.98 -26.38
C ARG A 137 -0.19 -0.86 -25.50
N PHE A 138 -1.12 -0.10 -24.97
CA PHE A 138 -0.86 1.01 -24.08
C PHE A 138 -1.12 0.56 -22.66
N MET A 139 -0.10 0.59 -21.84
CA MET A 139 -0.24 0.41 -20.41
C MET A 139 -0.56 1.75 -19.80
N LEU A 140 -1.71 1.84 -19.16
CA LEU A 140 -2.19 3.02 -18.46
C LEU A 140 -1.82 2.91 -16.98
N PRO A 141 -1.86 4.02 -16.21
CA PRO A 141 -1.76 3.96 -14.76
C PRO A 141 -2.72 2.93 -14.16
N CYS A 142 -2.34 2.38 -13.01
CA CYS A 142 -3.12 1.34 -12.33
C CYS A 142 -3.18 -0.02 -13.05
N GLU A 143 -2.21 -0.31 -13.93
CA GLU A 143 -2.05 -1.59 -14.64
C GLU A 143 -3.22 -1.91 -15.61
N VAL A 144 -3.86 -0.87 -16.14
CA VAL A 144 -4.91 -1.02 -17.17
C VAL A 144 -4.27 -1.09 -18.55
N GLU A 145 -4.55 -2.13 -19.32
CA GLU A 145 -4.05 -2.29 -20.70
C GLU A 145 -5.15 -1.99 -21.71
N ILE A 146 -4.82 -1.19 -22.72
CA ILE A 146 -5.69 -0.91 -23.87
C ILE A 146 -4.96 -1.25 -25.18
N THR A 147 -5.62 -1.96 -26.05
CA THR A 147 -5.15 -2.26 -27.40
C THR A 147 -5.70 -1.23 -28.39
N ALA A 148 -4.84 -0.65 -29.20
CA ALA A 148 -5.25 0.27 -30.28
C ALA A 148 -5.33 -0.44 -31.62
#